data_407b26f9af5250f82ec301736994fa99
#
_entry.id   407b26f9af5250f82ec301736994fa99
#
_cell.length_a   1.000
_cell.length_b   1.000
_cell.length_c   1.000
_cell.angle_alpha   90.00
_cell.angle_beta   90.00
_cell.angle_gamma   90.00
#
_symmetry.space_group_name_H-M   'P 1'
#
loop_
_entity.id
_entity.type
_entity.pdbx_description
1 polymer ?
#
loop_
_entity_poly.entity_id
_entity_poly.type
_entity_poly.pdbx_seq_one_letter_code
_entity_poly.pdbx_strand_id
1 'polypeptide(L)'
;MRAKIIYDGSVAKKASKCQIETLNFESKKKGKKTMPSKSTSVNSKKRKSYLKNLYRDIQEVIDTTLHKISMYSDDASSLIFNTGMVESGYRAIMQYPSKIARSFWQVESATAFDIFENYLRYRKSIWYDVIDACNLDSKYKENIPTKEECTELLTTNIAFAVCMARLVYRRVPKRLPKASDLESQAEYCVKYYNAGGKGTVGKFIEAVNPDMLA
;
A
#
# COMPACT_ATOMS: atom_id res chain seq x y z
N MET A 1 38.80 28.65 -7.80
CA MET A 1 39.39 27.52 -7.06
C MET A 1 38.39 26.41 -6.96
N ARG A 2 38.63 25.26 -7.61
CA ARG A 2 37.73 24.08 -7.58
C ARG A 2 38.29 23.13 -6.54
N ALA A 3 37.53 22.86 -5.46
CA ALA A 3 37.87 21.83 -4.48
C ALA A 3 37.58 20.46 -5.09
N LYS A 4 38.59 19.61 -5.16
CA LYS A 4 38.52 18.23 -5.62
C LYS A 4 38.34 17.37 -4.37
N ILE A 5 37.15 16.77 -4.21
CA ILE A 5 36.92 15.81 -3.14
C ILE A 5 37.45 14.46 -3.59
N ILE A 6 38.49 13.99 -2.88
CA ILE A 6 39.11 12.67 -3.09
C ILE A 6 38.37 11.71 -2.16
N TYR A 7 37.68 10.72 -2.72
CA TYR A 7 37.10 9.60 -1.96
C TYR A 7 38.22 8.60 -1.63
N ASP A 8 38.52 8.46 -0.34
CA ASP A 8 39.38 7.40 0.17
C ASP A 8 38.56 6.11 0.29
N GLY A 9 38.99 5.08 -0.41
CA GLY A 9 38.33 3.77 -0.56
C GLY A 9 38.52 2.78 0.60
N SER A 10 38.60 3.20 1.87
CA SER A 10 38.96 2.32 2.99
C SER A 10 37.85 1.97 3.99
N VAL A 11 36.57 2.10 3.64
CA VAL A 11 35.46 1.63 4.52
C VAL A 11 34.62 0.55 3.85
N ALA A 12 35.26 -0.55 3.49
CA ALA A 12 34.59 -1.77 3.07
C ALA A 12 35.15 -2.95 3.83
N LYS A 13 34.72 -3.15 5.10
CA LYS A 13 34.77 -4.47 5.81
C LYS A 13 34.12 -4.35 7.19
N LYS A 14 32.79 -4.42 7.25
CA LYS A 14 32.00 -5.03 8.34
C LYS A 14 30.50 -5.05 7.93
N ALA A 15 30.18 -5.83 6.89
CA ALA A 15 28.82 -6.30 6.72
C ALA A 15 28.65 -7.50 7.64
N SER A 16 27.91 -7.34 8.73
CA SER A 16 27.48 -8.43 9.59
C SER A 16 26.57 -9.36 8.77
N LYS A 17 26.94 -10.64 8.72
CA LYS A 17 26.13 -11.73 8.16
C LYS A 17 24.77 -11.76 8.88
N CYS A 18 23.75 -11.24 8.25
CA CYS A 18 22.37 -11.59 8.57
C CYS A 18 22.12 -12.96 7.93
N GLN A 19 22.15 -14.02 8.72
CA GLN A 19 21.79 -15.35 8.28
C GLN A 19 20.27 -15.37 8.09
N ILE A 20 19.83 -15.40 6.84
CA ILE A 20 18.45 -15.75 6.48
C ILE A 20 18.39 -17.27 6.56
N GLU A 21 17.86 -17.81 7.65
CA GLU A 21 17.48 -19.23 7.72
C GLU A 21 16.30 -19.47 6.76
N THR A 22 16.61 -20.05 5.62
CA THR A 22 15.62 -20.65 4.72
C THR A 22 15.02 -21.87 5.39
N LEU A 23 13.77 -21.75 5.86
CA LEU A 23 12.99 -22.90 6.32
C LEU A 23 12.65 -23.79 5.13
N ASN A 24 13.44 -24.84 4.93
CA ASN A 24 13.13 -25.95 4.02
C ASN A 24 11.97 -26.77 4.60
N PHE A 25 10.83 -26.74 3.92
CA PHE A 25 9.71 -27.62 4.20
C PHE A 25 9.93 -28.96 3.50
N GLU A 26 10.64 -29.90 4.13
CA GLU A 26 10.63 -31.30 3.71
C GLU A 26 9.46 -32.04 4.34
N SER A 27 8.60 -32.56 3.49
CA SER A 27 7.51 -33.46 3.86
C SER A 27 8.06 -34.84 4.23
N LYS A 28 8.05 -35.22 5.50
CA LYS A 28 8.15 -36.63 5.95
C LYS A 28 6.84 -37.08 6.56
N LYS A 29 6.12 -37.97 5.83
CA LYS A 29 5.07 -38.82 6.38
C LYS A 29 5.69 -39.85 7.33
N LYS A 30 5.24 -39.92 8.60
CA LYS A 30 4.82 -41.11 9.35
C LYS A 30 4.61 -40.81 10.85
N GLY A 31 3.40 -40.95 11.28
CA GLY A 31 2.96 -41.76 12.42
C GLY A 31 3.23 -41.28 13.84
N LYS A 32 2.10 -40.92 14.51
CA LYS A 32 1.76 -41.18 15.92
C LYS A 32 1.99 -40.09 16.99
N LYS A 33 0.84 -39.84 17.61
CA LYS A 33 0.55 -39.29 18.94
C LYS A 33 0.69 -37.76 19.10
N THR A 34 -0.48 -37.15 19.00
CA THR A 34 -0.81 -35.80 19.37
C THR A 34 -0.67 -35.56 20.87
N MET A 35 0.28 -34.74 21.25
CA MET A 35 0.15 -33.90 22.45
C MET A 35 -0.21 -32.49 21.98
N PRO A 36 -1.19 -31.80 22.59
CA PRO A 36 -1.49 -30.42 22.23
C PRO A 36 -0.34 -29.53 22.70
N SER A 37 0.46 -29.03 21.77
CA SER A 37 1.55 -28.16 22.08
C SER A 37 1.03 -26.78 22.47
N LYS A 38 1.27 -26.37 23.71
CA LYS A 38 0.99 -25.02 24.23
C LYS A 38 1.67 -23.90 23.40
N SER A 39 2.55 -24.24 22.47
CA SER A 39 3.29 -23.31 21.60
C SER A 39 2.44 -22.63 20.50
N THR A 40 1.36 -23.30 20.03
CA THR A 40 0.51 -22.75 18.94
C THR A 40 -0.34 -21.58 19.41
N SER A 41 -0.83 -21.57 20.65
CA SER A 41 -1.68 -20.49 21.17
C SER A 41 -0.89 -19.20 21.48
N VAL A 42 0.35 -19.30 21.93
CA VAL A 42 1.21 -18.15 22.21
C VAL A 42 1.66 -17.46 20.91
N ASN A 43 1.95 -18.24 19.86
CA ASN A 43 2.32 -17.70 18.56
C ASN A 43 1.11 -17.01 17.88
N SER A 44 -0.10 -17.52 18.05
CA SER A 44 -1.30 -16.89 17.48
C SER A 44 -1.61 -15.54 18.14
N LYS A 45 -1.53 -15.43 19.47
CA LYS A 45 -1.71 -14.17 20.21
C LYS A 45 -0.67 -13.12 19.83
N LYS A 46 0.58 -13.51 19.72
CA LYS A 46 1.68 -12.63 19.32
C LYS A 46 1.50 -12.10 17.89
N ARG A 47 1.05 -12.97 16.98
CA ARG A 47 0.74 -12.60 15.59
C ARG A 47 -0.44 -11.63 15.48
N LYS A 48 -1.52 -11.86 16.25
CA LYS A 48 -2.68 -10.95 16.30
C LYS A 48 -2.29 -9.56 16.81
N SER A 49 -1.49 -9.48 17.89
CA SER A 49 -1.01 -8.21 18.42
C SER A 49 -0.16 -7.44 17.40
N TYR A 50 0.71 -8.13 16.66
CA TYR A 50 1.53 -7.52 15.61
C TYR A 50 0.68 -6.94 14.48
N LEU A 51 -0.29 -7.72 13.97
CA LEU A 51 -1.19 -7.26 12.90
C LEU A 51 -2.03 -6.07 13.34
N LYS A 52 -2.53 -6.06 14.56
CA LYS A 52 -3.27 -4.93 15.12
C LYS A 52 -2.44 -3.64 15.13
N ASN A 53 -1.18 -3.72 15.53
CA ASN A 53 -0.28 -2.56 15.52
C ASN A 53 0.02 -2.11 14.08
N LEU A 54 0.32 -3.04 13.17
CA LEU A 54 0.56 -2.72 11.76
C LEU A 54 -0.64 -2.00 11.13
N TYR A 55 -1.85 -2.50 11.35
CA TYR A 55 -3.06 -1.90 10.76
C TYR A 55 -3.35 -0.52 11.33
N ARG A 56 -3.12 -0.31 12.63
CA ARG A 56 -3.22 1.02 13.25
C ARG A 56 -2.20 1.99 12.65
N ASP A 57 -0.96 1.56 12.50
CA ASP A 57 0.11 2.41 11.97
C ASP A 57 -0.15 2.76 10.48
N ILE A 58 -0.68 1.81 9.70
CA ILE A 58 -1.11 2.06 8.32
C ILE A 58 -2.29 3.04 8.27
N GLN A 59 -3.27 2.88 9.16
CA GLN A 59 -4.41 3.79 9.24
C GLN A 59 -3.94 5.22 9.54
N GLU A 60 -3.00 5.39 10.46
CA GLU A 60 -2.41 6.70 10.79
C GLU A 60 -1.70 7.31 9.57
N VAL A 61 -0.97 6.52 8.80
CA VAL A 61 -0.33 6.99 7.55
C VAL A 61 -1.36 7.43 6.52
N ILE A 62 -2.46 6.67 6.36
CA ILE A 62 -3.56 7.03 5.47
C ILE A 62 -4.17 8.36 5.90
N ASP A 63 -4.58 8.48 7.15
CA ASP A 63 -5.27 9.66 7.68
C ASP A 63 -4.38 10.90 7.58
N THR A 64 -3.13 10.79 8.00
CA THR A 64 -2.15 11.87 7.89
C THR A 64 -1.97 12.34 6.45
N THR A 65 -1.86 11.39 5.51
CA THR A 65 -1.69 11.71 4.08
C THR A 65 -2.94 12.39 3.52
N LEU A 66 -4.13 11.84 3.82
CA LEU A 66 -5.39 12.39 3.35
C LEU A 66 -5.65 13.80 3.88
N HIS A 67 -5.28 14.09 5.14
CA HIS A 67 -5.33 15.44 5.71
C HIS A 67 -4.42 16.42 4.96
N LYS A 68 -3.17 16.01 4.67
CA LYS A 68 -2.21 16.86 3.95
C LYS A 68 -2.67 17.24 2.54
N ILE A 69 -3.42 16.37 1.87
CA ILE A 69 -3.97 16.67 0.53
C ILE A 69 -5.40 17.19 0.57
N SER A 70 -5.93 17.57 1.75
CA SER A 70 -7.30 18.11 1.94
C SER A 70 -8.40 17.16 1.40
N MET A 71 -8.19 15.84 1.52
CA MET A 71 -9.13 14.81 1.04
C MET A 71 -9.56 13.81 2.11
N TYR A 72 -9.32 14.18 3.39
CA TYR A 72 -9.76 13.34 4.51
C TYR A 72 -11.28 13.39 4.68
N SER A 73 -11.84 12.26 4.98
CA SER A 73 -13.12 12.02 5.64
C SER A 73 -13.09 10.58 6.15
N ASP A 74 -13.92 10.24 7.12
CA ASP A 74 -14.04 8.85 7.61
C ASP A 74 -14.38 7.89 6.47
N ASP A 75 -15.26 8.31 5.55
CA ASP A 75 -15.64 7.54 4.38
C ASP A 75 -14.42 7.29 3.44
N ALA A 76 -13.56 8.30 3.25
CA ALA A 76 -12.36 8.17 2.42
C ALA A 76 -11.29 7.31 3.10
N SER A 77 -11.04 7.56 4.38
CA SER A 77 -10.07 6.83 5.18
C SER A 77 -10.40 5.34 5.24
N SER A 78 -11.64 4.99 5.59
CA SER A 78 -12.13 3.62 5.63
C SER A 78 -12.03 2.92 4.27
N LEU A 79 -12.47 3.58 3.18
CA LEU A 79 -12.41 2.99 1.84
C LEU A 79 -10.97 2.72 1.39
N ILE A 80 -10.03 3.65 1.63
CA ILE A 80 -8.61 3.46 1.28
C ILE A 80 -7.99 2.33 2.10
N PHE A 81 -8.28 2.26 3.41
CA PHE A 81 -7.81 1.16 4.24
C PHE A 81 -8.34 -0.18 3.74
N ASN A 82 -9.65 -0.29 3.52
CA ASN A 82 -10.27 -1.52 3.06
C ASN A 82 -9.78 -1.94 1.66
N THR A 83 -9.50 -0.98 0.76
CA THR A 83 -8.88 -1.27 -0.53
C THR A 83 -7.51 -1.94 -0.36
N GLY A 84 -6.65 -1.42 0.51
CA GLY A 84 -5.34 -2.03 0.80
C GLY A 84 -5.46 -3.45 1.39
N MET A 85 -6.48 -3.70 2.22
CA MET A 85 -6.78 -5.03 2.73
C MET A 85 -7.11 -6.01 1.60
N VAL A 86 -7.94 -5.60 0.64
CA VAL A 86 -8.36 -6.44 -0.48
C VAL A 86 -7.22 -6.69 -1.46
N GLU A 87 -6.45 -5.65 -1.80
CA GLU A 87 -5.42 -5.71 -2.84
C GLU A 87 -4.18 -6.48 -2.40
N SER A 88 -3.77 -6.36 -1.14
CA SER A 88 -2.54 -7.02 -0.65
C SER A 88 -2.62 -7.58 0.76
N GLY A 89 -3.66 -7.25 1.53
CA GLY A 89 -3.72 -7.53 2.97
C GLY A 89 -2.55 -6.90 3.73
N TYR A 90 -1.98 -5.83 3.17
CA TYR A 90 -0.77 -5.16 3.66
C TYR A 90 0.45 -6.09 3.80
N ARG A 91 0.55 -7.11 2.92
CA ARG A 91 1.60 -8.14 2.95
C ARG A 91 2.58 -8.04 1.79
N ALA A 92 2.21 -7.37 0.71
CA ALA A 92 3.03 -7.28 -0.50
C ALA A 92 2.95 -5.87 -1.11
N ILE A 93 4.11 -5.34 -1.49
CA ILE A 93 4.24 -4.06 -2.22
C ILE A 93 4.45 -4.27 -3.72
N MET A 94 4.51 -5.50 -4.19
CA MET A 94 4.60 -5.87 -5.60
C MET A 94 3.63 -6.99 -5.92
N GLN A 95 2.95 -6.88 -7.05
CA GLN A 95 2.11 -7.94 -7.58
C GLN A 95 2.98 -9.06 -8.17
N TYR A 96 2.68 -10.31 -7.84
CA TYR A 96 3.37 -11.46 -8.40
C TYR A 96 2.41 -12.32 -9.26
N PRO A 97 2.88 -12.92 -10.37
CA PRO A 97 4.24 -12.82 -10.94
C PRO A 97 4.48 -11.60 -11.83
N SER A 98 3.42 -10.86 -12.22
CA SER A 98 3.47 -9.81 -13.27
C SER A 98 4.33 -8.60 -12.89
N LYS A 99 4.40 -8.25 -11.61
CA LYS A 99 5.07 -7.07 -11.07
C LYS A 99 4.63 -5.74 -11.73
N ILE A 100 3.41 -5.68 -12.26
CA ILE A 100 2.86 -4.48 -12.91
C ILE A 100 2.35 -3.49 -11.86
N ALA A 101 1.54 -3.98 -10.92
CA ALA A 101 1.01 -3.18 -9.84
C ALA A 101 1.98 -3.09 -8.66
N ARG A 102 1.95 -1.96 -7.95
CA ARG A 102 2.85 -1.61 -6.85
C ARG A 102 2.07 -1.11 -5.63
N SER A 103 2.79 -1.04 -4.51
CA SER A 103 2.31 -0.63 -3.20
C SER A 103 1.30 -1.59 -2.58
N PHE A 104 0.87 -1.31 -1.37
CA PHE A 104 -0.19 -2.07 -0.70
C PHE A 104 -1.54 -1.96 -1.41
N TRP A 105 -1.75 -0.90 -2.16
CA TRP A 105 -2.98 -0.65 -2.93
C TRP A 105 -2.92 -1.17 -4.37
N GLN A 106 -1.84 -1.83 -4.76
CA GLN A 106 -1.63 -2.46 -6.07
C GLN A 106 -1.98 -1.52 -7.23
N VAL A 107 -1.52 -0.26 -7.14
CA VAL A 107 -1.68 0.73 -8.21
C VAL A 107 -0.67 0.44 -9.33
N GLU A 108 -1.13 0.46 -10.57
CA GLU A 108 -0.25 0.35 -11.73
C GLU A 108 0.43 1.69 -12.03
N SER A 109 1.68 1.67 -12.47
CA SER A 109 2.42 2.88 -12.86
C SER A 109 1.75 3.65 -14.00
N ALA A 110 1.10 2.94 -14.92
CA ALA A 110 0.32 3.55 -15.98
C ALA A 110 -0.88 4.35 -15.43
N THR A 111 -1.54 3.85 -14.38
CA THR A 111 -2.64 4.55 -13.69
C THR A 111 -2.14 5.79 -12.98
N ALA A 112 -1.00 5.70 -12.27
CA ALA A 112 -0.40 6.86 -11.62
C ALA A 112 0.01 7.94 -12.63
N PHE A 113 0.64 7.55 -13.73
CA PHE A 113 0.99 8.46 -14.82
C PHE A 113 -0.26 9.12 -15.43
N ASP A 114 -1.30 8.35 -15.70
CA ASP A 114 -2.58 8.85 -16.23
C ASP A 114 -3.25 9.86 -15.27
N ILE A 115 -3.15 9.64 -13.95
CA ILE A 115 -3.65 10.59 -12.96
C ILE A 115 -2.93 11.94 -13.09
N PHE A 116 -1.62 11.97 -13.27
CA PHE A 116 -0.88 13.22 -13.49
C PHE A 116 -1.23 13.85 -14.84
N GLU A 117 -1.19 13.08 -15.92
CA GLU A 117 -1.38 13.56 -17.29
C GLU A 117 -2.80 14.06 -17.54
N ASN A 118 -3.82 13.30 -17.11
CA ASN A 118 -5.21 13.54 -17.50
C ASN A 118 -6.09 14.10 -16.37
N TYR A 119 -5.55 14.26 -15.14
CA TYR A 119 -6.34 14.80 -14.04
C TYR A 119 -5.60 15.92 -13.28
N LEU A 120 -4.40 15.68 -12.75
CA LEU A 120 -3.70 16.64 -11.91
C LEU A 120 -3.17 17.85 -12.70
N ARG A 121 -2.74 17.68 -13.94
CA ARG A 121 -2.28 18.80 -14.77
C ARG A 121 -3.28 19.94 -14.89
N TYR A 122 -4.58 19.62 -14.78
CA TYR A 122 -5.68 20.59 -14.81
C TYR A 122 -6.14 21.03 -13.41
N ARG A 123 -5.46 20.59 -12.35
CA ARG A 123 -5.81 20.82 -10.93
C ARG A 123 -4.56 21.08 -10.12
N LYS A 124 -3.89 22.18 -10.42
CA LYS A 124 -2.56 22.51 -9.88
C LYS A 124 -2.52 22.55 -8.35
N SER A 125 -3.58 23.00 -7.67
CA SER A 125 -3.62 22.97 -6.20
C SER A 125 -3.50 21.54 -5.67
N ILE A 126 -4.30 20.61 -6.17
CA ILE A 126 -4.25 19.20 -5.78
C ILE A 126 -2.89 18.58 -6.14
N TRP A 127 -2.36 18.93 -7.32
CA TRP A 127 -1.04 18.48 -7.73
C TRP A 127 0.04 18.86 -6.72
N TYR A 128 0.08 20.15 -6.35
CA TYR A 128 1.08 20.65 -5.40
C TYR A 128 0.90 20.06 -4.01
N ASP A 129 -0.35 19.91 -3.54
CA ASP A 129 -0.65 19.23 -2.28
C ASP A 129 -0.08 17.79 -2.28
N VAL A 130 -0.21 17.05 -3.39
CA VAL A 130 0.37 15.71 -3.54
C VAL A 130 1.89 15.73 -3.47
N ILE A 131 2.56 16.65 -4.20
CA ILE A 131 4.01 16.76 -4.19
C ILE A 131 4.52 17.07 -2.78
N ASP A 132 3.90 18.02 -2.10
CA ASP A 132 4.29 18.46 -0.76
C ASP A 132 3.96 17.38 0.31
N ALA A 133 2.79 16.75 0.24
CA ALA A 133 2.39 15.67 1.17
C ALA A 133 3.31 14.46 1.09
N CYS A 134 3.81 14.14 -0.11
CA CYS A 134 4.71 13.03 -0.38
C CYS A 134 6.19 13.40 -0.24
N ASN A 135 6.50 14.65 0.07
CA ASN A 135 7.87 15.18 0.15
C ASN A 135 8.70 14.86 -1.10
N LEU A 136 8.09 15.07 -2.27
CA LEU A 136 8.75 14.83 -3.55
C LEU A 136 9.62 16.01 -3.96
N ASP A 137 10.56 15.77 -4.88
CA ASP A 137 11.38 16.80 -5.48
C ASP A 137 10.51 17.89 -6.15
N SER A 138 10.87 19.14 -5.94
CA SER A 138 10.16 20.31 -6.49
C SER A 138 10.07 20.30 -8.02
N LYS A 139 10.98 19.59 -8.72
CA LYS A 139 10.90 19.38 -10.16
C LYS A 139 9.55 18.83 -10.62
N TYR A 140 8.89 18.05 -9.75
CA TYR A 140 7.57 17.48 -10.03
C TYR A 140 6.41 18.47 -9.87
N LYS A 141 6.63 19.71 -9.43
CA LYS A 141 5.63 20.77 -9.52
C LYS A 141 5.46 21.30 -10.95
N GLU A 142 6.48 21.11 -11.79
CA GLU A 142 6.50 21.56 -13.17
C GLU A 142 6.43 20.39 -14.15
N ASN A 143 7.02 19.25 -13.80
CA ASN A 143 7.15 18.09 -14.67
C ASN A 143 6.31 16.91 -14.16
N ILE A 144 5.60 16.25 -15.06
CA ILE A 144 4.89 15.01 -14.77
C ILE A 144 5.92 13.90 -14.58
N PRO A 145 5.82 13.08 -13.49
CA PRO A 145 6.68 11.92 -13.32
C PRO A 145 6.52 10.94 -14.48
N THR A 146 7.61 10.37 -14.98
CA THR A 146 7.55 9.30 -15.98
C THR A 146 6.90 8.02 -15.40
N LYS A 147 6.58 7.04 -16.23
CA LYS A 147 6.04 5.76 -15.76
C LYS A 147 7.04 5.01 -14.88
N GLU A 148 8.33 5.12 -15.19
CA GLU A 148 9.43 4.54 -14.42
C GLU A 148 9.53 5.20 -13.04
N GLU A 149 9.50 6.55 -12.99
CA GLU A 149 9.46 7.31 -11.73
C GLU A 149 8.18 7.01 -10.94
N CYS A 150 7.02 6.88 -11.58
CA CYS A 150 5.80 6.43 -10.92
C CYS A 150 5.95 5.01 -10.32
N THR A 151 6.64 4.09 -11.00
CA THR A 151 6.91 2.74 -10.48
C THR A 151 7.78 2.81 -9.23
N GLU A 152 8.83 3.62 -9.25
CA GLU A 152 9.72 3.82 -8.10
C GLU A 152 8.96 4.46 -6.93
N LEU A 153 8.25 5.55 -7.17
CA LEU A 153 7.47 6.26 -6.14
C LEU A 153 6.40 5.37 -5.51
N LEU A 154 5.65 4.60 -6.31
CA LEU A 154 4.66 3.64 -5.80
C LEU A 154 5.29 2.53 -4.94
N THR A 155 6.55 2.19 -5.19
CA THR A 155 7.27 1.14 -4.46
C THR A 155 7.90 1.66 -3.18
N THR A 156 8.43 2.88 -3.19
CA THR A 156 9.29 3.42 -2.12
C THR A 156 8.62 4.47 -1.24
N ASN A 157 7.53 5.10 -1.71
CA ASN A 157 6.85 6.19 -1.00
C ASN A 157 5.39 5.82 -0.68
N ILE A 158 5.14 5.47 0.58
CA ILE A 158 3.82 5.03 1.02
C ILE A 158 2.78 6.17 0.93
N ALA A 159 3.15 7.41 1.22
CA ALA A 159 2.24 8.56 1.09
C ALA A 159 1.83 8.78 -0.37
N PHE A 160 2.78 8.64 -1.31
CA PHE A 160 2.48 8.69 -2.75
C PHE A 160 1.48 7.61 -3.15
N ALA A 161 1.67 6.39 -2.66
CA ALA A 161 0.76 5.29 -2.94
C ALA A 161 -0.66 5.54 -2.39
N VAL A 162 -0.80 6.11 -1.17
CA VAL A 162 -2.08 6.55 -0.61
C VAL A 162 -2.72 7.64 -1.48
N CYS A 163 -1.95 8.65 -1.91
CA CYS A 163 -2.44 9.70 -2.79
C CYS A 163 -2.98 9.13 -4.10
N MET A 164 -2.22 8.23 -4.75
CA MET A 164 -2.65 7.63 -6.02
C MET A 164 -3.91 6.78 -5.84
N ALA A 165 -3.98 5.94 -4.81
CA ALA A 165 -5.18 5.17 -4.50
C ALA A 165 -6.40 6.07 -4.25
N ARG A 166 -6.22 7.18 -3.50
CA ARG A 166 -7.30 8.16 -3.26
C ARG A 166 -7.74 8.85 -4.54
N LEU A 167 -6.81 9.20 -5.41
CA LEU A 167 -7.09 9.91 -6.66
C LEU A 167 -7.79 9.02 -7.70
N VAL A 168 -7.58 7.71 -7.68
CA VAL A 168 -8.41 6.77 -8.46
C VAL A 168 -9.90 7.01 -8.15
N TYR A 169 -10.26 7.00 -6.87
CA TYR A 169 -11.66 7.25 -6.45
C TYR A 169 -12.10 8.71 -6.63
N ARG A 170 -11.20 9.69 -6.46
CA ARG A 170 -11.53 11.12 -6.57
C ARG A 170 -11.98 11.52 -7.98
N ARG A 171 -11.55 10.77 -8.99
CA ARG A 171 -11.97 10.98 -10.41
C ARG A 171 -13.38 10.49 -10.69
N VAL A 172 -13.95 9.68 -9.81
CA VAL A 172 -15.31 9.16 -9.94
C VAL A 172 -16.32 10.24 -9.53
N PRO A 173 -17.28 10.64 -10.43
CA PRO A 173 -18.27 11.68 -10.13
C PRO A 173 -19.43 11.13 -9.27
N LYS A 174 -19.13 10.41 -8.22
CA LYS A 174 -20.08 9.83 -7.25
C LYS A 174 -19.58 10.08 -5.84
N ARG A 175 -20.50 10.21 -4.90
CA ARG A 175 -20.13 10.24 -3.47
C ARG A 175 -19.47 8.94 -3.06
N LEU A 176 -18.53 9.03 -2.12
CA LEU A 176 -17.98 7.85 -1.48
C LEU A 176 -19.06 7.14 -0.65
N PRO A 177 -19.01 5.82 -0.58
CA PRO A 177 -19.86 5.05 0.32
C PRO A 177 -19.50 5.36 1.78
N LYS A 178 -20.45 5.19 2.69
CA LYS A 178 -20.25 5.44 4.11
C LYS A 178 -19.23 4.47 4.71
N ALA A 179 -18.43 4.96 5.67
CA ALA A 179 -17.48 4.14 6.40
C ALA A 179 -18.16 2.94 7.12
N SER A 180 -19.39 3.12 7.55
CA SER A 180 -20.20 2.07 8.21
C SER A 180 -20.89 1.09 7.26
N ASP A 181 -20.83 1.32 5.93
CA ASP A 181 -21.51 0.50 4.92
C ASP A 181 -20.49 -0.28 4.08
N LEU A 182 -20.10 -1.44 4.60
CA LEU A 182 -19.08 -2.29 4.01
C LEU A 182 -19.50 -2.84 2.65
N GLU A 183 -20.79 -3.13 2.45
CA GLU A 183 -21.32 -3.68 1.20
C GLU A 183 -21.23 -2.63 0.07
N SER A 184 -21.70 -1.41 0.34
CA SER A 184 -21.54 -0.29 -0.61
C SER A 184 -20.06 0.03 -0.89
N GLN A 185 -19.15 -0.11 0.08
CA GLN A 185 -17.70 0.04 -0.17
C GLN A 185 -17.18 -1.05 -1.10
N ALA A 186 -17.61 -2.29 -0.90
CA ALA A 186 -17.24 -3.41 -1.75
C ALA A 186 -17.70 -3.21 -3.20
N GLU A 187 -18.96 -2.84 -3.40
CA GLU A 187 -19.50 -2.55 -4.73
C GLU A 187 -18.75 -1.39 -5.42
N TYR A 188 -18.46 -0.33 -4.66
CA TYR A 188 -17.75 0.84 -5.15
C TYR A 188 -16.30 0.50 -5.55
N CYS A 189 -15.60 -0.28 -4.73
CA CYS A 189 -14.24 -0.74 -5.02
C CYS A 189 -14.21 -1.63 -6.27
N VAL A 190 -15.07 -2.64 -6.35
CA VAL A 190 -15.15 -3.54 -7.51
C VAL A 190 -15.43 -2.77 -8.79
N LYS A 191 -16.34 -1.79 -8.73
CA LYS A 191 -16.77 -1.04 -9.92
C LYS A 191 -15.73 -0.01 -10.40
N TYR A 192 -15.05 0.67 -9.48
CA TYR A 192 -14.27 1.86 -9.83
C TYR A 192 -12.75 1.71 -9.60
N TYR A 193 -12.33 0.83 -8.71
CA TYR A 193 -10.92 0.57 -8.48
C TYR A 193 -10.44 -0.63 -9.28
N ASN A 194 -11.19 -1.72 -9.23
CA ASN A 194 -10.87 -2.97 -9.91
C ASN A 194 -11.68 -3.15 -11.21
N ALA A 195 -11.90 -2.07 -11.94
CA ALA A 195 -12.67 -2.08 -13.18
C ALA A 195 -12.04 -3.01 -14.22
N GLY A 196 -12.75 -4.11 -14.57
CA GLY A 196 -12.24 -5.15 -15.47
C GLY A 196 -11.39 -6.22 -14.82
N GLY A 197 -11.11 -6.14 -13.51
CA GLY A 197 -10.41 -7.15 -12.73
C GLY A 197 -11.31 -8.31 -12.28
N LYS A 198 -10.70 -9.28 -11.56
CA LYS A 198 -11.39 -10.46 -11.01
C LYS A 198 -11.91 -10.26 -9.57
N GLY A 199 -11.95 -9.01 -9.10
CA GLY A 199 -12.50 -8.66 -7.79
C GLY A 199 -14.00 -8.90 -7.72
N THR A 200 -14.50 -9.36 -6.58
CA THR A 200 -15.94 -9.51 -6.31
C THR A 200 -16.28 -8.90 -4.95
N VAL A 201 -17.55 -8.51 -4.77
CA VAL A 201 -18.07 -8.00 -3.49
C VAL A 201 -17.77 -8.98 -2.35
N GLY A 202 -18.00 -10.29 -2.58
CA GLY A 202 -17.73 -11.32 -1.57
C GLY A 202 -16.26 -11.37 -1.14
N LYS A 203 -15.32 -11.30 -2.08
CA LYS A 203 -13.88 -11.25 -1.76
C LYS A 203 -13.49 -10.00 -0.97
N PHE A 204 -14.12 -8.87 -1.27
CA PHE A 204 -13.89 -7.64 -0.52
C PHE A 204 -14.33 -7.82 0.94
N ILE A 205 -15.56 -8.26 1.15
CA ILE A 205 -16.13 -8.47 2.49
C ILE A 205 -15.30 -9.48 3.29
N GLU A 206 -14.88 -10.59 2.66
CA GLU A 206 -14.02 -11.60 3.28
C GLU A 206 -12.67 -11.03 3.72
N ALA A 207 -12.03 -10.23 2.86
CA ALA A 207 -10.71 -9.63 3.16
C ALA A 207 -10.75 -8.61 4.30
N VAL A 208 -11.88 -7.91 4.48
CA VAL A 208 -12.06 -6.84 5.48
C VAL A 208 -12.74 -7.35 6.75
N ASN A 209 -13.05 -8.64 6.83
CA ASN A 209 -13.76 -9.22 7.98
C ASN A 209 -13.08 -8.84 9.30
N PRO A 210 -13.85 -8.32 10.30
CA PRO A 210 -13.33 -7.93 11.63
C PRO A 210 -12.57 -9.03 12.35
N ASP A 211 -12.93 -10.29 12.14
CA ASP A 211 -12.24 -11.45 12.73
C ASP A 211 -10.80 -11.62 12.24
N MET A 212 -10.47 -11.05 11.10
CA MET A 212 -9.09 -10.98 10.58
C MET A 212 -8.31 -9.80 11.15
N LEU A 213 -9.03 -8.79 11.70
CA LEU A 213 -8.47 -7.56 12.28
C LEU A 213 -8.37 -7.62 13.81
N ALA A 214 -9.01 -8.62 14.44
CA ALA A 214 -9.06 -8.82 15.90
C ALA A 214 -7.87 -9.76 16.42
#